data_1c1343a9f6998be0639a94e8cec7aabe
#
_entry.id   1c1343a9f6998be0639a94e8cec7aabe
#
_cell.length_a   1.000
_cell.length_b   1.000
_cell.length_c   1.000
_cell.angle_alpha   90.00
_cell.angle_beta   90.00
_cell.angle_gamma   90.00
#
_symmetry.space_group_name_H-M   'P 1'
#
loop_
_entity.id
_entity.type
_entity.pdbx_description
1 polymer ?
#
loop_
_entity_poly.entity_id
_entity_poly.type
_entity_poly.pdbx_seq_one_letter_code
_entity_poly.pdbx_strand_id
1 'polypeptide(L)'
;MLVVDDEPGITRVIEAAARELGFEVAAINDTDQFENAIETIKPTIIFLDIAMPGRDGMELIGYLAARNYPGKVVMMSGSDERYIQMSSTIAKTRGLWIGGTLAKPFRKQQVVDLLKSLATGPTEA
;
A
#
# COMPACT_ATOMS: atom_id res chain seq x y z
N MET A 1 9.18 -4.18 -2.01
CA MET A 1 7.88 -3.49 -2.04
C MET A 1 6.81 -4.46 -2.48
N LEU A 2 5.66 -4.41 -1.86
CA LEU A 2 4.54 -5.30 -2.16
C LEU A 2 3.35 -4.50 -2.66
N VAL A 3 2.71 -4.95 -3.74
CA VAL A 3 1.49 -4.36 -4.27
C VAL A 3 0.36 -5.36 -4.09
N VAL A 4 -0.72 -4.94 -3.46
CA VAL A 4 -1.91 -5.76 -3.22
C VAL A 4 -3.09 -5.13 -3.95
N ASP A 5 -3.43 -5.66 -5.12
CA ASP A 5 -4.49 -5.13 -5.96
C ASP A 5 -4.90 -6.19 -6.97
N ASP A 6 -6.21 -6.35 -7.20
CA ASP A 6 -6.72 -7.32 -8.15
C ASP A 6 -6.82 -6.79 -9.58
N GLU A 7 -6.50 -5.54 -9.81
CA GLU A 7 -6.53 -4.93 -11.14
C GLU A 7 -5.13 -4.92 -11.77
N PRO A 8 -4.89 -5.73 -12.81
CA PRO A 8 -3.55 -5.80 -13.43
C PRO A 8 -3.05 -4.46 -13.96
N GLY A 9 -3.95 -3.61 -14.43
CA GLY A 9 -3.57 -2.30 -14.95
C GLY A 9 -2.98 -1.40 -13.87
N ILE A 10 -3.54 -1.45 -12.67
CA ILE A 10 -3.04 -0.69 -11.53
C ILE A 10 -1.66 -1.23 -11.11
N THR A 11 -1.56 -2.53 -10.99
CA THR A 11 -0.29 -3.17 -10.63
C THR A 11 0.82 -2.79 -11.60
N ARG A 12 0.54 -2.79 -12.89
CA ARG A 12 1.55 -2.43 -13.90
C ARG A 12 2.03 -0.99 -13.78
N VAL A 13 1.12 -0.07 -13.49
CA VAL A 13 1.49 1.33 -13.30
C VAL A 13 2.45 1.48 -12.11
N ILE A 14 2.11 0.83 -11.00
CA ILE A 14 2.94 0.90 -9.80
C ILE A 14 4.29 0.22 -10.02
N GLU A 15 4.30 -0.93 -10.66
CA GLU A 15 5.55 -1.64 -10.96
C GLU A 15 6.48 -0.79 -11.83
N ALA A 16 5.93 -0.15 -12.87
CA ALA A 16 6.74 0.67 -13.75
C ALA A 16 7.35 1.86 -13.00
N ALA A 17 6.57 2.52 -12.16
CA ALA A 17 7.06 3.63 -11.37
C ALA A 17 8.13 3.20 -10.37
N ALA A 18 7.89 2.08 -9.70
CA ALA A 18 8.81 1.60 -8.66
C ALA A 18 10.14 1.15 -9.25
N ARG A 19 10.10 0.44 -10.36
CA ARG A 19 11.33 -0.03 -11.02
C ARG A 19 12.18 1.10 -11.54
N GLU A 20 11.53 2.16 -11.99
CA GLU A 20 12.22 3.36 -12.43
C GLU A 20 13.08 3.96 -11.32
N LEU A 21 12.66 3.78 -10.07
CA LEU A 21 13.37 4.28 -8.89
C LEU A 21 14.23 3.21 -8.22
N GLY A 22 14.36 2.04 -8.82
CA GLY A 22 15.23 0.98 -8.31
C GLY A 22 14.60 0.05 -7.29
N PHE A 23 13.29 0.09 -7.10
CA PHE A 23 12.62 -0.83 -6.17
C PHE A 23 12.42 -2.19 -6.79
N GLU A 24 12.55 -3.22 -5.97
CA GLU A 24 12.07 -4.56 -6.31
C GLU A 24 10.60 -4.65 -5.93
N VAL A 25 9.79 -5.22 -6.81
CA VAL A 25 8.34 -5.24 -6.65
C VAL A 25 7.82 -6.66 -6.72
N ALA A 26 7.04 -7.05 -5.72
CA ALA A 26 6.22 -8.25 -5.77
C ALA A 26 4.77 -7.81 -5.76
N ALA A 27 3.91 -8.53 -6.47
CA ALA A 27 2.50 -8.19 -6.57
C ALA A 27 1.66 -9.41 -6.25
N ILE A 28 0.59 -9.20 -5.50
CA ILE A 28 -0.42 -10.23 -5.28
C ILE A 28 -1.78 -9.66 -5.66
N ASN A 29 -2.64 -10.53 -6.18
CA ASN A 29 -3.98 -10.13 -6.62
C ASN A 29 -5.07 -10.82 -5.81
N ASP A 30 -4.70 -11.50 -4.74
CA ASP A 30 -5.61 -12.27 -3.91
C ASP A 30 -5.25 -12.03 -2.45
N THR A 31 -6.24 -11.61 -1.67
CA THR A 31 -6.02 -11.31 -0.25
C THR A 31 -5.65 -12.55 0.56
N ASP A 32 -5.96 -13.75 0.07
CA ASP A 32 -5.55 -14.98 0.75
C ASP A 32 -4.04 -15.17 0.75
N GLN A 33 -3.33 -14.51 -0.15
CA GLN A 33 -1.87 -14.58 -0.24
C GLN A 33 -1.18 -13.54 0.65
N PHE A 34 -1.94 -12.63 1.24
CA PHE A 34 -1.40 -11.46 1.90
C PHE A 34 -0.49 -11.81 3.09
N GLU A 35 -1.00 -12.65 4.00
CA GLU A 35 -0.24 -12.96 5.21
C GLU A 35 1.07 -13.66 4.90
N ASN A 36 1.02 -14.62 3.98
CA ASN A 36 2.22 -15.32 3.57
C ASN A 36 3.21 -14.37 2.89
N ALA A 37 2.72 -13.46 2.06
CA ALA A 37 3.57 -12.49 1.38
C ALA A 37 4.27 -11.57 2.38
N ILE A 38 3.56 -11.10 3.40
CA ILE A 38 4.15 -10.26 4.43
C ILE A 38 5.29 -10.99 5.13
N GLU A 39 5.09 -12.27 5.47
CA GLU A 39 6.08 -13.02 6.23
C GLU A 39 7.28 -13.46 5.40
N THR A 40 7.06 -13.77 4.12
CA THR A 40 8.15 -14.26 3.27
C THR A 40 8.93 -13.14 2.59
N ILE A 41 8.25 -12.09 2.15
CA ILE A 41 8.87 -10.98 1.42
C ILE A 41 9.42 -9.93 2.36
N LYS A 42 8.76 -9.70 3.49
CA LYS A 42 9.10 -8.68 4.47
C LYS A 42 9.26 -7.32 3.80
N PRO A 43 8.21 -6.85 3.11
CA PRO A 43 8.32 -5.61 2.35
C PRO A 43 8.48 -4.40 3.27
N THR A 44 9.18 -3.38 2.79
CA THR A 44 9.33 -2.12 3.52
C THR A 44 8.26 -1.12 3.13
N ILE A 45 7.62 -1.31 2.00
CA ILE A 45 6.52 -0.47 1.52
C ILE A 45 5.44 -1.40 0.98
N ILE A 46 4.18 -1.13 1.35
CA ILE A 46 3.02 -1.87 0.84
C ILE A 46 2.06 -0.89 0.19
N PHE A 47 1.68 -1.17 -1.06
CA PHE A 47 0.57 -0.49 -1.72
C PHE A 47 -0.64 -1.41 -1.58
N LEU A 48 -1.65 -0.96 -0.85
CA LEU A 48 -2.79 -1.77 -0.46
C LEU A 48 -4.09 -1.19 -1.00
N ASP A 49 -4.77 -1.95 -1.87
CA ASP A 49 -6.12 -1.64 -2.28
C ASP A 49 -7.08 -2.02 -1.14
N ILE A 50 -7.78 -1.04 -0.61
CA ILE A 50 -8.67 -1.27 0.54
C ILE A 50 -10.08 -1.67 0.14
N ALA A 51 -10.34 -1.80 -1.16
CA ALA A 51 -11.68 -2.11 -1.68
C ALA A 51 -11.71 -3.38 -2.53
N MET A 52 -10.79 -4.32 -2.27
CA MET A 52 -10.76 -5.59 -3.01
C MET A 52 -11.90 -6.52 -2.57
N PRO A 53 -12.40 -7.34 -3.50
CA PRO A 53 -13.33 -8.42 -3.13
C PRO A 53 -12.63 -9.42 -2.20
N GLY A 54 -13.40 -10.04 -1.34
CA GLY A 54 -12.89 -11.00 -0.38
C GLY A 54 -12.63 -10.36 0.97
N ARG A 55 -11.38 -10.38 1.44
CA ARG A 55 -11.06 -9.78 2.71
C ARG A 55 -11.10 -8.27 2.62
N ASP A 56 -11.73 -7.67 3.61
CA ASP A 56 -11.80 -6.22 3.74
C ASP A 56 -10.41 -5.64 3.98
N GLY A 57 -10.13 -4.50 3.35
CA GLY A 57 -8.87 -3.79 3.58
C GLY A 57 -8.62 -3.49 5.04
N MET A 58 -9.67 -3.27 5.82
CA MET A 58 -9.52 -3.03 7.26
C MET A 58 -9.05 -4.29 8.01
N GLU A 59 -9.38 -5.48 7.55
CA GLU A 59 -8.83 -6.71 8.11
C GLU A 59 -7.33 -6.80 7.86
N LEU A 60 -6.89 -6.42 6.67
CA LEU A 60 -5.46 -6.42 6.32
C LEU A 60 -4.71 -5.38 7.15
N ILE A 61 -5.31 -4.23 7.36
CA ILE A 61 -4.76 -3.19 8.25
C ILE A 61 -4.64 -3.74 9.68
N GLY A 62 -5.67 -4.43 10.15
CA GLY A 62 -5.63 -5.05 11.48
C GLY A 62 -4.51 -6.08 11.62
N TYR A 63 -4.29 -6.88 10.58
CA TYR A 63 -3.20 -7.84 10.57
C TYR A 63 -1.84 -7.15 10.71
N LEU A 64 -1.63 -6.10 9.94
CA LEU A 64 -0.37 -5.35 9.99
C LEU A 64 -0.17 -4.68 11.34
N ALA A 65 -1.23 -4.08 11.88
CA ALA A 65 -1.15 -3.40 13.17
C ALA A 65 -0.85 -4.38 14.30
N ALA A 66 -1.47 -5.56 14.29
CA ALA A 66 -1.25 -6.57 15.32
C ALA A 66 0.20 -7.06 15.33
N ARG A 67 0.89 -6.99 14.20
CA ARG A 67 2.29 -7.40 14.08
C ARG A 67 3.27 -6.23 14.20
N ASN A 68 2.77 -5.04 14.51
CA ASN A 68 3.60 -3.84 14.60
C ASN A 68 4.44 -3.66 13.34
N TYR A 69 3.78 -3.77 12.17
CA TYR A 69 4.47 -3.66 10.90
C TYR A 69 5.26 -2.34 10.84
N PRO A 70 6.57 -2.39 10.63
CA PRO A 70 7.41 -1.18 10.73
C PRO A 70 7.51 -0.39 9.43
N GLY A 71 7.01 -0.92 8.34
CA GLY A 71 7.14 -0.26 7.04
C GLY A 71 6.05 0.77 6.79
N LYS A 72 6.02 1.25 5.57
CA LYS A 72 5.09 2.29 5.15
C LYS A 72 3.96 1.68 4.34
N VAL A 73 2.75 2.17 4.56
CA VAL A 73 1.57 1.69 3.85
C VAL A 73 1.00 2.83 3.02
N VAL A 74 0.78 2.56 1.75
CA VAL A 74 0.06 3.47 0.85
C VAL A 74 -1.30 2.84 0.57
N MET A 75 -2.36 3.55 0.85
CA MET A 75 -3.72 3.06 0.64
C MET A 75 -4.25 3.52 -0.71
N MET A 76 -4.93 2.62 -1.41
CA MET A 76 -5.51 2.91 -2.72
C MET A 76 -6.99 2.54 -2.72
N SER A 77 -7.81 3.30 -3.42
CA SER A 77 -9.22 2.94 -3.61
C SER A 77 -9.81 3.70 -4.79
N GLY A 78 -10.72 3.05 -5.51
CA GLY A 78 -11.56 3.69 -6.52
C GLY A 78 -12.90 4.16 -5.97
N SER A 79 -13.15 3.95 -4.69
CA SER A 79 -14.42 4.30 -4.08
C SER A 79 -14.37 5.68 -3.40
N ASP A 80 -15.29 5.92 -2.50
CA ASP A 80 -15.46 7.21 -1.85
C ASP A 80 -14.17 7.66 -1.15
N GLU A 81 -13.77 8.88 -1.43
CA GLU A 81 -12.58 9.49 -0.82
C GLU A 81 -12.68 9.53 0.70
N ARG A 82 -13.88 9.68 1.23
CA ARG A 82 -14.08 9.67 2.69
C ARG A 82 -13.75 8.32 3.29
N TYR A 83 -13.96 7.25 2.56
CA TYR A 83 -13.61 5.91 3.02
C TYR A 83 -12.09 5.77 3.14
N ILE A 84 -11.36 6.28 2.15
CA ILE A 84 -9.88 6.28 2.21
C ILE A 84 -9.40 7.06 3.43
N GLN A 85 -9.95 8.26 3.65
CA GLN A 85 -9.50 9.09 4.76
C GLN A 85 -9.83 8.48 6.11
N MET A 86 -11.01 7.91 6.26
CA MET A 86 -11.40 7.24 7.48
C MET A 86 -10.51 6.03 7.76
N SER A 87 -10.26 5.22 6.74
CA SER A 87 -9.40 4.05 6.87
C SER A 87 -7.97 4.44 7.23
N SER A 88 -7.47 5.51 6.63
CA SER A 88 -6.13 6.03 6.91
C SER A 88 -6.03 6.49 8.37
N THR A 89 -7.04 7.20 8.85
CA THR A 89 -7.08 7.66 10.24
C THR A 89 -7.08 6.49 11.21
N ILE A 90 -7.88 5.48 10.95
CA ILE A 90 -7.93 4.28 11.80
C ILE A 90 -6.58 3.57 11.82
N ALA A 91 -5.95 3.43 10.65
CA ALA A 91 -4.65 2.78 10.55
C ALA A 91 -3.58 3.53 11.35
N LYS A 92 -3.55 4.84 11.25
CA LYS A 92 -2.61 5.67 12.01
C LYS A 92 -2.84 5.53 13.51
N THR A 93 -4.10 5.50 13.92
CA THR A 93 -4.46 5.33 15.33
C THR A 93 -3.95 4.00 15.87
N ARG A 94 -3.85 2.99 15.03
CA ARG A 94 -3.33 1.66 15.40
C ARG A 94 -1.82 1.57 15.29
N GLY A 95 -1.13 2.68 15.00
CA GLY A 95 0.31 2.73 14.99
C GLY A 95 0.98 2.43 13.66
N LEU A 96 0.23 2.34 12.57
CA LEU A 96 0.81 2.14 11.24
C LEU A 96 1.25 3.48 10.65
N TRP A 97 2.34 3.43 9.91
CA TRP A 97 2.80 4.60 9.16
C TRP A 97 2.12 4.61 7.80
N ILE A 98 1.17 5.52 7.63
CA ILE A 98 0.51 5.72 6.34
C ILE A 98 1.30 6.77 5.57
N GLY A 99 2.01 6.30 4.55
CA GLY A 99 2.86 7.17 3.74
C GLY A 99 2.10 8.00 2.73
N GLY A 100 0.86 7.60 2.41
CA GLY A 100 0.03 8.34 1.47
C GLY A 100 -1.21 7.58 1.08
N THR A 101 -2.06 8.25 0.30
CA THR A 101 -3.27 7.65 -0.25
C THR A 101 -3.35 7.99 -1.74
N LEU A 102 -3.87 7.06 -2.54
CA LEU A 102 -4.04 7.24 -3.97
C LEU A 102 -5.47 6.92 -4.34
N ALA A 103 -6.15 7.87 -4.96
CA ALA A 103 -7.48 7.65 -5.52
C ALA A 103 -7.34 7.13 -6.95
N LYS A 104 -8.01 6.04 -7.27
CA LYS A 104 -8.03 5.48 -8.62
C LYS A 104 -9.01 6.26 -9.50
N PRO A 105 -8.69 6.48 -10.76
CA PRO A 105 -7.44 6.15 -11.42
C PRO A 105 -6.34 7.17 -11.09
N PHE A 106 -5.11 6.70 -11.03
CA PHE A 106 -3.98 7.59 -10.83
C PHE A 106 -2.95 7.36 -11.94
N ARG A 107 -2.02 8.32 -12.07
CA ARG A 107 -1.00 8.26 -13.11
C ARG A 107 0.33 7.79 -12.53
N LYS A 108 1.17 7.25 -13.39
CA LYS A 108 2.51 6.80 -13.02
C LYS A 108 3.28 7.89 -12.28
N GLN A 109 3.18 9.14 -12.72
CA GLN A 109 3.91 10.24 -12.10
C GLN A 109 3.50 10.45 -10.64
N GLN A 110 2.21 10.23 -10.33
CA GLN A 110 1.74 10.34 -8.94
C GLN A 110 2.42 9.29 -8.06
N VAL A 111 2.62 8.08 -8.58
CA VAL A 111 3.30 7.02 -7.85
C VAL A 111 4.79 7.36 -7.69
N VAL A 112 5.42 7.84 -8.74
CA VAL A 112 6.84 8.24 -8.69
C VAL A 112 7.04 9.32 -7.62
N ASP A 113 6.21 10.36 -7.64
CA ASP A 113 6.33 11.45 -6.69
C ASP A 113 6.11 10.97 -5.25
N LEU A 114 5.14 10.09 -5.05
CA LEU A 114 4.87 9.53 -3.74
C LEU A 114 6.04 8.70 -3.24
N LEU A 115 6.61 7.85 -4.08
CA LEU A 115 7.75 7.03 -3.70
C LEU A 115 8.98 7.88 -3.35
N LYS A 116 9.20 8.95 -4.10
CA LYS A 116 10.28 9.89 -3.77
C LYS A 116 10.04 10.55 -2.42
N SER A 117 8.82 10.93 -2.14
CA SER A 117 8.44 11.51 -0.86
C SER A 117 8.71 10.54 0.29
N LEU A 118 8.41 9.27 0.11
CA LEU A 118 8.64 8.25 1.13
C LEU A 118 10.13 8.04 1.37
N ALA A 119 10.94 8.09 0.32
CA ALA A 119 12.37 7.89 0.44
C ALA A 119 13.06 9.02 1.21
N THR A 120 12.51 10.24 1.14
CA THR A 120 13.07 11.41 1.82
C THR A 120 12.25 11.82 3.04
N GLY A 121 11.40 10.94 3.52
CA GLY A 121 10.45 11.25 4.58
C GLY A 121 11.12 11.42 5.94
N PRO A 122 10.30 11.62 6.98
CA PRO A 122 10.79 12.02 8.32
C PRO A 122 11.53 10.93 9.09
N THR A 123 11.77 9.80 8.48
CA THR A 123 12.44 8.68 9.12
C THR A 123 13.87 8.99 9.54
N GLU A 124 14.46 9.98 8.92
CA GLU A 124 15.82 10.40 9.24
C GLU A 124 15.92 11.13 10.56
N ALA A 125 14.81 11.55 11.03
CA ALA A 125 14.76 12.25 12.29
C ALA A 125 15.20 11.39 13.44
#